data_d438c9189aeee8c6776f12f1372ced25
#
_entry.id   d438c9189aeee8c6776f12f1372ced25
#
_cell.length_a   1.000
_cell.length_b   1.000
_cell.length_c   1.000
_cell.angle_alpha   90.00
_cell.angle_beta   90.00
_cell.angle_gamma   90.00
#
_symmetry.space_group_name_H-M   'P 1'
#
loop_
_entity.id
_entity.type
_entity.pdbx_description
1 polymer ?
#
loop_
_entity_poly.entity_id
_entity_poly.type
_entity_poly.pdbx_seq_one_letter_code
_entity_poly.pdbx_strand_id
1 'polypeptide(L)'
;MSIASAQYDSDEKLAMARTAAAWVARSGVPDEMVKRLLDGEGRAAALLGIHRALRCIFTDSDRAARWIGAPNEAFDGASALDLMLADGLAGMRRVEAYLDAEIAS
;
A
#
# COMPACT_ATOMS: atom_id res chain seq x y z
N MET A 1 -26.71 -12.05 0.99
CA MET A 1 -26.26 -10.67 0.82
C MET A 1 -24.76 -10.56 1.05
N SER A 2 -24.08 -9.90 0.18
CA SER A 2 -22.64 -9.73 0.34
C SER A 2 -22.35 -8.47 1.10
N ILE A 3 -21.88 -8.62 2.32
CA ILE A 3 -21.50 -7.49 3.15
C ILE A 3 -20.18 -6.89 2.68
N ALA A 4 -19.28 -7.73 2.17
CA ALA A 4 -17.96 -7.29 1.73
C ALA A 4 -18.02 -6.26 0.62
N SER A 5 -18.92 -6.42 -0.34
CA SER A 5 -19.04 -5.48 -1.45
C SER A 5 -19.71 -4.18 -1.03
N ALA A 6 -20.39 -4.15 0.11
CA ALA A 6 -21.07 -2.98 0.61
C ALA A 6 -20.29 -2.25 1.73
N GLN A 7 -19.05 -2.66 1.98
CA GLN A 7 -18.25 -2.09 3.06
C GLN A 7 -17.99 -0.61 2.90
N TYR A 8 -17.83 -0.14 1.68
CA TYR A 8 -17.47 1.24 1.40
C TYR A 8 -18.40 1.82 0.36
N ASP A 9 -19.01 2.95 0.65
CA ASP A 9 -19.77 3.71 -0.36
C ASP A 9 -18.82 4.56 -1.20
N SER A 10 -19.38 5.30 -2.18
CA SER A 10 -18.58 6.10 -3.10
C SER A 10 -17.78 7.19 -2.39
N ASP A 11 -18.36 7.83 -1.37
CA ASP A 11 -17.69 8.89 -0.63
C ASP A 11 -16.54 8.32 0.20
N GLU A 12 -16.75 7.16 0.83
CA GLU A 12 -15.71 6.48 1.60
C GLU A 12 -14.57 6.04 0.69
N LYS A 13 -14.88 5.48 -0.47
CA LYS A 13 -13.87 5.07 -1.44
C LYS A 13 -13.03 6.25 -1.91
N LEU A 14 -13.66 7.38 -2.17
CA LEU A 14 -12.95 8.59 -2.57
C LEU A 14 -12.04 9.11 -1.46
N ALA A 15 -12.53 9.11 -0.23
CA ALA A 15 -11.73 9.53 0.93
C ALA A 15 -10.53 8.61 1.12
N MET A 16 -10.71 7.30 0.99
CA MET A 16 -9.63 6.33 1.07
C MET A 16 -8.59 6.55 -0.01
N ALA A 17 -9.05 6.80 -1.24
CA ALA A 17 -8.14 7.06 -2.36
C ALA A 17 -7.30 8.31 -2.12
N ARG A 18 -7.92 9.39 -1.61
CA ARG A 18 -7.19 10.63 -1.29
C ARG A 18 -6.16 10.42 -0.18
N THR A 19 -6.53 9.68 0.85
CA THR A 19 -5.64 9.40 1.96
C THR A 19 -4.47 8.54 1.51
N ALA A 20 -4.74 7.50 0.73
CA ALA A 20 -3.70 6.64 0.19
C ALA A 20 -2.77 7.42 -0.75
N ALA A 21 -3.33 8.26 -1.63
CA ALA A 21 -2.54 9.07 -2.55
C ALA A 21 -1.61 10.03 -1.80
N ALA A 22 -2.13 10.69 -0.77
CA ALA A 22 -1.34 11.62 0.04
C ALA A 22 -0.19 10.91 0.74
N TRP A 23 -0.46 9.73 1.30
CA TRP A 23 0.57 8.94 1.96
C TRP A 23 1.67 8.52 0.98
N VAL A 24 1.29 7.96 -0.17
CA VAL A 24 2.24 7.50 -1.17
C VAL A 24 3.07 8.67 -1.70
N ALA A 25 2.44 9.81 -1.94
CA ALA A 25 3.13 11.01 -2.41
C ALA A 25 4.16 11.50 -1.38
N ARG A 26 3.82 11.47 -0.10
CA ARG A 26 4.76 11.85 0.96
C ARG A 26 5.95 10.89 1.06
N SER A 27 5.79 9.68 0.55
CA SER A 27 6.87 8.69 0.50
C SER A 27 7.82 8.94 -0.67
N GLY A 28 7.61 9.99 -1.44
CA GLY A 28 8.50 10.35 -2.54
C GLY A 28 8.14 9.72 -3.87
N VAL A 29 6.98 9.10 -3.98
CA VAL A 29 6.53 8.47 -5.22
C VAL A 29 6.01 9.55 -6.18
N PRO A 30 6.48 9.59 -7.44
CA PRO A 30 6.00 10.57 -8.41
C PRO A 30 4.51 10.45 -8.69
N ASP A 31 3.87 11.56 -9.04
CA ASP A 31 2.42 11.64 -9.25
C ASP A 31 1.90 10.62 -10.24
N GLU A 32 2.61 10.38 -11.33
CA GLU A 32 2.19 9.40 -12.33
C GLU A 32 2.15 8.00 -11.79
N MET A 33 3.10 7.67 -10.92
CA MET A 33 3.13 6.36 -10.25
C MET A 33 2.03 6.25 -9.22
N VAL A 34 1.73 7.34 -8.51
CA VAL A 34 0.61 7.37 -7.56
C VAL A 34 -0.69 7.05 -8.28
N LYS A 35 -0.92 7.66 -9.44
CA LYS A 35 -2.11 7.39 -10.25
C LYS A 35 -2.17 5.93 -10.68
N ARG A 36 -1.06 5.38 -11.13
CA ARG A 36 -0.98 3.97 -11.54
C ARG A 36 -1.29 3.03 -10.38
N LEU A 37 -0.78 3.33 -9.20
CA LEU A 37 -1.03 2.51 -8.01
C LEU A 37 -2.50 2.49 -7.65
N LEU A 38 -3.19 3.62 -7.81
CA LEU A 38 -4.59 3.74 -7.41
C LEU A 38 -5.59 3.38 -8.51
N ASP A 39 -5.10 3.04 -9.70
CA ASP A 39 -5.96 2.70 -10.83
C ASP A 39 -6.48 1.26 -10.71
N GLY A 40 -7.66 1.13 -10.15
CA GLY A 40 -8.31 -0.16 -10.02
C GLY A 40 -8.98 -0.36 -8.68
N GLU A 41 -9.91 -1.28 -8.65
CA GLU A 41 -10.73 -1.58 -7.49
C GLU A 41 -9.88 -2.16 -6.36
N GLY A 42 -10.15 -1.72 -5.14
CA GLY A 42 -9.54 -2.26 -3.94
C GLY A 42 -8.13 -1.80 -3.64
N ARG A 43 -7.51 -1.05 -4.53
CA ARG A 43 -6.11 -0.65 -4.37
C ARG A 43 -5.90 0.35 -3.25
N ALA A 44 -6.80 1.32 -3.11
CA ALA A 44 -6.69 2.29 -2.01
C ALA A 44 -6.77 1.60 -0.65
N ALA A 45 -7.71 0.66 -0.49
CA ALA A 45 -7.85 -0.09 0.75
C ALA A 45 -6.59 -0.92 1.04
N ALA A 46 -6.04 -1.57 0.01
CA ALA A 46 -4.82 -2.37 0.16
C ALA A 46 -3.63 -1.48 0.57
N LEU A 47 -3.49 -0.31 -0.05
CA LEU A 47 -2.41 0.62 0.29
C LEU A 47 -2.55 1.13 1.73
N LEU A 48 -3.76 1.41 2.19
CA LEU A 48 -3.98 1.84 3.57
C LEU A 48 -3.68 0.72 4.56
N GLY A 49 -3.95 -0.54 4.18
CA GLY A 49 -3.56 -1.69 4.98
C GLY A 49 -2.05 -1.79 5.13
N ILE A 50 -1.32 -1.57 4.05
CA ILE A 50 0.14 -1.54 4.05
C ILE A 50 0.65 -0.40 4.94
N HIS A 51 0.06 0.78 4.80
CA HIS A 51 0.43 1.94 5.62
C HIS A 51 0.25 1.65 7.10
N ARG A 52 -0.88 1.05 7.46
CA ARG A 52 -1.16 0.68 8.86
C ARG A 52 -0.15 -0.32 9.38
N ALA A 53 0.19 -1.32 8.59
CA ALA A 53 1.19 -2.33 8.97
C ALA A 53 2.56 -1.69 9.18
N LEU A 54 2.95 -0.77 8.31
CA LEU A 54 4.23 -0.06 8.45
C LEU A 54 4.27 0.77 9.73
N ARG A 55 3.16 1.38 10.11
CA ARG A 55 3.09 2.13 11.36
C ARG A 55 3.21 1.24 12.59
N CYS A 56 2.83 -0.03 12.46
CA CYS A 56 3.03 -1.00 13.55
C CYS A 56 4.50 -1.43 13.68
N ILE A 57 5.22 -1.46 12.56
CA ILE A 57 6.61 -1.93 12.54
C ILE A 57 7.59 -0.80 12.82
N PHE A 58 7.37 0.37 12.24
CA PHE A 58 8.27 1.52 12.36
C PHE A 58 7.64 2.61 13.21
N THR A 59 8.38 3.07 14.22
CA THR A 59 7.97 4.22 15.02
C THR A 59 8.30 5.53 14.31
N ASP A 60 9.31 5.50 13.43
CA ASP A 60 9.75 6.66 12.67
C ASP A 60 9.08 6.68 11.29
N SER A 61 8.29 7.71 11.03
CA SER A 61 7.57 7.82 9.77
C SER A 61 8.48 7.96 8.55
N ASP A 62 9.66 8.55 8.72
CA ASP A 62 10.63 8.66 7.61
C ASP A 62 11.18 7.29 7.22
N ARG A 63 11.44 6.43 8.19
CA ARG A 63 11.90 5.08 7.91
C ARG A 63 10.81 4.25 7.24
N ALA A 64 9.57 4.40 7.70
CA ALA A 64 8.43 3.74 7.08
C ALA A 64 8.27 4.18 5.61
N ALA A 65 8.41 5.48 5.36
CA ALA A 65 8.30 6.02 4.01
C ALA A 65 9.39 5.48 3.08
N ARG A 66 10.63 5.40 3.58
CA ARG A 66 11.76 4.90 2.79
C ARG A 66 11.65 3.40 2.48
N TRP A 67 10.98 2.66 3.34
CA TRP A 67 10.86 1.20 3.18
C TRP A 67 10.22 0.82 1.85
N ILE A 68 9.24 1.58 1.40
CA ILE A 68 8.46 1.26 0.19
C ILE A 68 9.36 1.21 -1.05
N GLY A 69 10.30 2.14 -1.17
CA GLY A 69 11.18 2.24 -2.33
C GLY A 69 12.51 1.52 -2.18
N ALA A 70 12.77 0.93 -1.03
CA ALA A 70 14.05 0.26 -0.78
C ALA A 70 14.05 -1.17 -1.32
N PRO A 71 15.16 -1.65 -1.89
CA PRO A 71 15.29 -3.05 -2.30
C PRO A 71 15.07 -3.97 -1.11
N ASN A 72 14.42 -5.11 -1.36
CA ASN A 72 14.09 -6.06 -0.31
C ASN A 72 14.36 -7.49 -0.78
N GLU A 73 15.14 -8.24 -0.02
CA GLU A 73 15.47 -9.61 -0.37
C GLU A 73 14.24 -10.51 -0.41
N ALA A 74 13.23 -10.22 0.40
CA ALA A 74 11.98 -10.98 0.40
C ALA A 74 11.24 -10.86 -0.94
N PHE A 75 11.56 -9.85 -1.74
CA PHE A 75 10.99 -9.62 -3.06
C PHE A 75 12.07 -9.75 -4.15
N ASP A 76 13.04 -10.62 -3.94
CA ASP A 76 14.12 -10.90 -4.91
C ASP A 76 14.91 -9.66 -5.31
N GLY A 77 15.08 -8.73 -4.38
CA GLY A 77 15.82 -7.49 -4.61
C GLY A 77 14.98 -6.34 -5.15
N ALA A 78 13.72 -6.59 -5.50
CA ALA A 78 12.82 -5.52 -5.90
C ALA A 78 12.31 -4.77 -4.68
N SER A 79 11.84 -3.55 -4.89
CA SER A 79 11.16 -2.82 -3.82
C SER A 79 9.69 -3.20 -3.75
N ALA A 80 9.05 -2.91 -2.63
CA ALA A 80 7.60 -3.05 -2.53
C ALA A 80 6.89 -2.23 -3.61
N LEU A 81 7.40 -1.03 -3.88
CA LEU A 81 6.84 -0.17 -4.92
C LEU A 81 6.91 -0.84 -6.30
N ASP A 82 8.05 -1.46 -6.63
CA ASP A 82 8.20 -2.18 -7.90
C ASP A 82 7.17 -3.29 -8.04
N LEU A 83 6.96 -4.07 -6.97
CA LEU A 83 5.97 -5.14 -6.98
C LEU A 83 4.56 -4.60 -7.20
N MET A 84 4.22 -3.53 -6.51
CA MET A 84 2.89 -2.95 -6.62
C MET A 84 2.63 -2.35 -8.00
N LEU A 85 3.64 -1.75 -8.61
CA LEU A 85 3.52 -1.20 -9.95
C LEU A 85 3.43 -2.31 -11.01
N ALA A 86 4.17 -3.39 -10.83
CA ALA A 86 4.18 -4.49 -11.79
C ALA A 86 2.92 -5.36 -11.70
N ASP A 87 2.51 -5.70 -10.49
CA ASP A 87 1.47 -6.70 -10.25
C ASP A 87 0.15 -6.10 -9.73
N GLY A 88 0.09 -4.80 -9.52
CA GLY A 88 -1.13 -4.12 -9.07
C GLY A 88 -1.63 -4.63 -7.73
N LEU A 89 -2.91 -4.97 -7.66
CA LEU A 89 -3.52 -5.43 -6.42
C LEU A 89 -2.87 -6.70 -5.87
N ALA A 90 -2.49 -7.62 -6.74
CA ALA A 90 -1.81 -8.85 -6.32
C ALA A 90 -0.47 -8.52 -5.65
N GLY A 91 0.27 -7.56 -6.20
CA GLY A 91 1.52 -7.09 -5.60
C GLY A 91 1.29 -6.43 -4.24
N MET A 92 0.24 -5.62 -4.13
CA MET A 92 -0.12 -4.99 -2.87
C MET A 92 -0.46 -6.03 -1.80
N ARG A 93 -1.21 -7.05 -2.17
CA ARG A 93 -1.55 -8.14 -1.24
C ARG A 93 -0.33 -8.92 -0.80
N ARG A 94 0.61 -9.12 -1.70
CA ARG A 94 1.87 -9.79 -1.35
C ARG A 94 2.68 -8.96 -0.36
N VAL A 95 2.75 -7.65 -0.56
CA VAL A 95 3.44 -6.74 0.35
C VAL A 95 2.76 -6.74 1.72
N GLU A 96 1.45 -6.64 1.73
CA GLU A 96 0.68 -6.65 2.97
C GLU A 96 0.88 -7.96 3.74
N ALA A 97 0.84 -9.08 3.05
CA ALA A 97 1.04 -10.39 3.68
C ALA A 97 2.44 -10.51 4.30
N TYR A 98 3.45 -9.99 3.61
CA TYR A 98 4.81 -9.96 4.15
C TYR A 98 4.88 -9.15 5.44
N LEU A 99 4.28 -7.95 5.44
CA LEU A 99 4.29 -7.09 6.62
C LEU A 99 3.49 -7.69 7.77
N ASP A 100 2.36 -8.29 7.48
CA ASP A 100 1.54 -8.97 8.50
C ASP A 100 2.31 -10.11 9.14
N ALA A 101 3.07 -10.87 8.37
CA ALA A 101 3.91 -11.94 8.89
C ALA A 101 5.00 -11.39 9.81
N GLU A 102 5.57 -10.23 9.48
CA GLU A 102 6.58 -9.58 10.31
C GLU A 102 5.98 -9.11 11.63
N ILE A 103 4.77 -8.58 11.61
CA ILE A 103 4.07 -8.16 12.83
C ILE A 103 3.77 -9.36 13.72
N ALA A 104 3.41 -10.49 13.13
CA ALA A 104 3.03 -11.70 13.85
C ALA A 104 4.22 -12.48 14.42
N SER A 105 5.42 -12.23 13.93
CA SER A 105 6.60 -12.99 14.36
C SER A 105 7.20 -12.56 15.71
#